data_9c46570bd51b4a6652a1271584beb440
#
_entry.id   9c46570bd51b4a6652a1271584beb440
#
_cell.length_a   1.000
_cell.length_b   1.000
_cell.length_c   1.000
_cell.angle_alpha   90.00
_cell.angle_beta   90.00
_cell.angle_gamma   90.00
#
_symmetry.space_group_name_H-M   'P 1'
#
loop_
_entity.id
_entity.type
_entity.pdbx_description
1 polymer ?
#
loop_
_entity_poly.entity_id
_entity_poly.type
_entity_poly.pdbx_seq_one_letter_code
_entity_poly.pdbx_strand_id
1 'polypeptide(L)'
;KINELLSEHGLFILTVPAYMFLWSHHDKTSHHKRRYSMSELTILLESCGFNIKYSSYFNMILLPLIVTVRLLNKLLGNQDDDLKKEKKIINHILKFFFSLESMFLPKFSFPFGVSIFIICQKKQ
;
A
#
# COMPACT_ATOMS: atom_id res chain seq x y z
N LYS A 1 -19.25 8.03 -9.67
CA LYS A 1 -19.53 6.65 -10.15
C LYS A 1 -19.54 5.61 -9.01
N ILE A 2 -18.44 5.40 -8.24
CA ILE A 2 -18.44 4.39 -7.15
C ILE A 2 -19.47 4.77 -6.08
N ASN A 3 -19.54 6.04 -5.70
CA ASN A 3 -20.49 6.54 -4.71
C ASN A 3 -21.98 6.30 -5.14
N GLU A 4 -22.27 6.37 -6.43
CA GLU A 4 -23.61 6.09 -6.99
C GLU A 4 -23.98 4.62 -6.97
N LEU A 5 -22.99 3.73 -7.02
CA LEU A 5 -23.17 2.28 -7.02
C LEU A 5 -23.35 1.70 -5.61
N LEU A 6 -22.96 2.46 -4.57
CA LEU A 6 -23.07 2.01 -3.20
C LEU A 6 -24.45 2.29 -2.62
N SER A 7 -24.98 1.31 -1.89
CA SER A 7 -26.14 1.50 -1.03
C SER A 7 -25.87 2.53 0.08
N GLU A 8 -26.89 3.03 0.74
CA GLU A 8 -26.79 4.06 1.80
C GLU A 8 -25.86 3.67 2.94
N HIS A 9 -25.77 2.40 3.28
CA HIS A 9 -24.87 1.85 4.31
C HIS A 9 -23.69 1.07 3.73
N GLY A 10 -23.50 1.13 2.41
CA GLY A 10 -22.47 0.39 1.71
C GLY A 10 -21.05 0.82 2.15
N LEU A 11 -20.19 -0.16 2.32
CA LEU A 11 -18.77 0.05 2.58
C LEU A 11 -17.98 -0.04 1.29
N PHE A 12 -17.09 0.92 1.11
CA PHE A 12 -16.07 0.88 0.05
C PHE A 12 -14.71 0.59 0.66
N ILE A 13 -14.16 -0.55 0.29
CA ILE A 13 -12.84 -1.01 0.74
C ILE A 13 -11.88 -0.85 -0.42
N LEU A 14 -10.76 -0.19 -0.20
CA LEU A 14 -9.73 -0.01 -1.21
C LEU A 14 -8.34 -0.21 -0.65
N THR A 15 -7.46 -0.68 -1.52
CA THR A 15 -6.02 -0.72 -1.30
C THR A 15 -5.31 -0.04 -2.44
N VAL A 16 -4.32 0.79 -2.13
CA VAL A 16 -3.50 1.47 -3.13
C VAL A 16 -2.03 1.45 -2.72
N PRO A 17 -1.10 1.48 -3.68
CA PRO A 17 0.31 1.60 -3.37
C PRO A 17 0.62 2.97 -2.76
N ALA A 18 1.46 2.96 -1.71
CA ALA A 18 1.86 4.16 -0.98
C ALA A 18 3.13 4.78 -1.57
N TYR A 19 3.26 6.09 -1.37
CA TYR A 19 4.43 6.93 -1.61
C TYR A 19 4.99 6.93 -3.04
N MET A 20 4.92 8.08 -3.69
CA MET A 20 5.47 8.27 -5.05
C MET A 20 6.96 8.00 -5.14
N PHE A 21 7.75 8.22 -4.08
CA PHE A 21 9.18 7.92 -4.09
C PHE A 21 9.51 6.41 -4.19
N LEU A 22 8.51 5.55 -3.92
CA LEU A 22 8.61 4.10 -4.12
C LEU A 22 8.23 3.66 -5.54
N TRP A 23 7.98 4.58 -6.46
CA TRP A 23 7.66 4.25 -7.85
C TRP A 23 8.79 3.42 -8.49
N SER A 24 8.42 2.35 -9.17
CA SER A 24 9.38 1.41 -9.77
C SER A 24 8.88 0.86 -11.11
N HIS A 25 9.72 0.05 -11.74
CA HIS A 25 9.34 -0.69 -12.95
C HIS A 25 8.14 -1.62 -12.69
N HIS A 26 8.03 -2.18 -11.48
CA HIS A 26 6.89 -3.02 -11.09
C HIS A 26 5.56 -2.26 -11.18
N ASP A 27 5.51 -0.98 -10.83
CA ASP A 27 4.30 -0.17 -10.96
C ASP A 27 3.87 -0.02 -12.42
N LYS A 28 4.82 0.15 -13.32
CA LYS A 28 4.57 0.21 -14.77
C LYS A 28 4.02 -1.10 -15.30
N THR A 29 4.63 -2.22 -14.92
CA THR A 29 4.22 -3.58 -15.32
C THR A 29 2.84 -3.94 -14.77
N SER A 30 2.52 -3.48 -13.56
CA SER A 30 1.21 -3.68 -12.93
C SER A 30 0.17 -2.65 -13.37
N HIS A 31 0.50 -1.79 -14.35
CA HIS A 31 -0.36 -0.72 -14.86
C HIS A 31 -0.87 0.25 -13.80
N HIS A 32 -0.14 0.41 -12.71
CA HIS A 32 -0.44 1.44 -11.72
C HIS A 32 -0.32 2.82 -12.38
N LYS A 33 -1.25 3.71 -12.04
CA LYS A 33 -1.25 5.09 -12.56
C LYS A 33 -0.56 6.04 -11.62
N ARG A 34 -0.67 5.80 -10.31
CA ARG A 34 -0.17 6.69 -9.27
C ARG A 34 -0.01 5.92 -7.95
N ARG A 35 0.86 6.42 -7.10
CA ARG A 35 0.94 6.09 -5.67
C ARG A 35 0.45 7.27 -4.85
N TYR A 36 -0.04 7.03 -3.66
CA TYR A 36 -0.66 8.04 -2.81
C TYR A 36 0.03 8.12 -1.45
N SER A 37 -0.05 9.28 -0.82
CA SER A 37 0.08 9.39 0.64
C SER A 37 -1.30 9.20 1.30
N MET A 38 -1.30 8.90 2.59
CA MET A 38 -2.57 8.75 3.33
C MET A 38 -3.41 10.04 3.27
N SER A 39 -2.77 11.19 3.47
CA SER A 39 -3.45 12.49 3.44
C SER A 39 -4.07 12.81 2.07
N GLU A 40 -3.33 12.61 0.98
CA GLU A 40 -3.87 12.82 -0.38
C GLU A 40 -5.08 11.94 -0.66
N LEU A 41 -4.99 10.65 -0.26
CA LEU A 41 -6.07 9.70 -0.51
C LEU A 41 -7.31 10.00 0.34
N THR A 42 -7.11 10.38 1.59
CA THR A 42 -8.20 10.78 2.50
C THR A 42 -8.94 12.00 1.96
N ILE A 43 -8.22 13.06 1.60
CA ILE A 43 -8.80 14.28 1.02
C ILE A 43 -9.58 13.96 -0.26
N LEU A 44 -9.01 13.12 -1.13
CA LEU A 44 -9.67 12.70 -2.37
C LEU A 44 -10.98 11.95 -2.09
N LEU A 45 -10.99 10.99 -1.16
CA LEU A 45 -12.19 10.23 -0.83
C LEU A 45 -13.26 11.10 -0.19
N GLU A 46 -12.88 12.00 0.72
CA GLU A 46 -13.80 12.93 1.37
C GLU A 46 -14.43 13.91 0.37
N SER A 47 -13.64 14.40 -0.61
CA SER A 47 -14.14 15.23 -1.69
C SER A 47 -15.12 14.51 -2.62
N CYS A 48 -14.97 13.18 -2.73
CA CYS A 48 -15.87 12.31 -3.48
C CYS A 48 -17.13 11.90 -2.70
N GLY A 49 -17.36 12.44 -1.50
CA GLY A 49 -18.54 12.15 -0.68
C GLY A 49 -18.44 10.85 0.12
N PHE A 50 -17.24 10.48 0.54
CA PHE A 50 -17.01 9.35 1.44
C PHE A 50 -16.65 9.82 2.85
N ASN A 51 -17.00 9.03 3.84
CA ASN A 51 -16.61 9.18 5.23
C ASN A 51 -15.66 8.05 5.59
N ILE A 52 -14.44 8.39 6.04
CA ILE A 52 -13.42 7.41 6.39
C ILE A 52 -13.78 6.75 7.72
N LYS A 53 -13.94 5.43 7.70
CA LYS A 53 -14.22 4.62 8.89
C LYS A 53 -12.96 4.02 9.49
N TYR A 54 -12.03 3.63 8.62
CA TYR A 54 -10.75 3.07 9.04
C TYR A 54 -9.69 3.36 7.97
N SER A 55 -8.50 3.68 8.40
CA SER A 55 -7.35 3.84 7.50
C SER A 55 -6.08 3.33 8.17
N SER A 56 -5.27 2.62 7.43
CA SER A 56 -3.97 2.13 7.89
C SER A 56 -3.02 1.99 6.71
N TYR A 57 -1.74 2.14 6.99
CA TYR A 57 -0.74 1.54 6.10
C TYR A 57 -0.65 0.04 6.37
N PHE A 58 -0.12 -0.70 5.42
CA PHE A 58 0.25 -2.11 5.60
C PHE A 58 1.51 -2.43 4.81
N ASN A 59 2.06 -3.62 5.03
CA ASN A 59 3.41 -4.00 4.59
C ASN A 59 4.48 -3.07 5.18
N MET A 60 4.36 -2.78 6.49
CA MET A 60 5.24 -1.87 7.22
C MET A 60 6.68 -2.39 7.23
N ILE A 61 6.86 -3.69 7.49
CA ILE A 61 8.18 -4.33 7.56
C ILE A 61 8.87 -4.34 6.18
N LEU A 62 8.10 -4.40 5.12
CA LEU A 62 8.63 -4.39 3.76
C LEU A 62 9.23 -3.03 3.36
N LEU A 63 8.74 -1.94 3.94
CA LEU A 63 9.19 -0.59 3.60
C LEU A 63 10.70 -0.38 3.85
N PRO A 64 11.23 -0.62 5.07
CA PRO A 64 12.66 -0.45 5.32
C PRO A 64 13.52 -1.39 4.48
N LEU A 65 13.04 -2.61 4.23
CA LEU A 65 13.74 -3.56 3.36
C LEU A 65 13.88 -3.02 1.93
N ILE A 66 12.78 -2.53 1.32
CA ILE A 66 12.81 -1.96 -0.03
C ILE A 66 13.72 -0.73 -0.08
N VAL A 67 13.62 0.16 0.89
CA VAL A 67 14.45 1.37 0.95
C VAL A 67 15.93 1.01 1.04
N THR A 68 16.29 0.06 1.90
CA THR A 68 17.67 -0.39 2.07
C THR A 68 18.22 -1.00 0.77
N VAL A 69 17.49 -1.91 0.14
CA VAL A 69 17.90 -2.53 -1.13
C VAL A 69 18.09 -1.47 -2.23
N ARG A 70 17.20 -0.49 -2.33
CA ARG A 70 17.31 0.58 -3.32
C ARG A 70 18.51 1.50 -3.07
N LEU A 71 18.80 1.82 -1.81
CA LEU A 71 19.97 2.61 -1.46
C LEU A 71 21.26 1.88 -1.80
N LEU A 72 21.33 0.59 -1.48
CA LEU A 72 22.47 -0.26 -1.81
C LEU A 72 22.70 -0.36 -3.33
N ASN A 73 21.63 -0.62 -4.09
CA ASN A 73 21.73 -0.69 -5.56
C ASN A 73 22.16 0.64 -6.17
N LYS A 74 21.69 1.77 -5.63
CA LYS A 74 22.11 3.09 -6.07
C LYS A 74 23.60 3.35 -5.77
N LEU A 75 24.09 2.91 -4.62
CA LEU A 75 25.50 3.06 -4.22
C LEU A 75 26.43 2.15 -5.03
N LEU A 76 25.96 0.95 -5.39
CA LEU A 76 26.72 -0.04 -6.14
C LEU A 76 26.62 0.15 -7.66
N GLY A 77 25.85 1.13 -8.15
CA GLY A 77 25.67 1.40 -9.58
C GLY A 77 24.88 0.32 -10.34
N ASN A 78 24.29 -0.63 -9.62
CA ASN A 78 23.49 -1.70 -10.22
C ASN A 78 22.07 -1.19 -10.50
N GLN A 79 21.71 -1.09 -11.78
CA GLN A 79 20.35 -0.70 -12.20
C GLN A 79 19.40 -1.89 -12.38
N ASP A 80 19.88 -3.11 -12.21
CA ASP A 80 19.09 -4.30 -12.47
C ASP A 80 18.40 -4.85 -11.22
N ASP A 81 17.16 -5.24 -11.43
CA ASP A 81 16.21 -5.85 -10.50
C ASP A 81 16.70 -7.25 -10.05
N ASP A 82 17.76 -7.31 -9.24
CA ASP A 82 18.38 -8.56 -8.75
C ASP A 82 17.51 -9.36 -7.76
N LEU A 83 16.31 -8.91 -7.45
CA LEU A 83 15.32 -9.68 -6.68
C LEU A 83 14.76 -10.91 -7.43
N LYS A 84 15.22 -11.15 -8.67
CA LYS A 84 14.69 -12.23 -9.50
C LYS A 84 15.20 -13.64 -9.15
N LYS A 85 16.32 -13.77 -8.45
CA LYS A 85 16.99 -15.08 -8.33
C LYS A 85 16.72 -15.89 -7.05
N GLU A 86 16.22 -15.29 -5.96
CA GLU A 86 16.02 -16.04 -4.70
C GLU A 86 14.55 -16.05 -4.22
N LYS A 87 13.64 -16.33 -5.14
CA LYS A 87 12.19 -16.13 -4.91
C LYS A 87 11.57 -17.01 -3.82
N LYS A 88 12.07 -18.21 -3.55
CA LYS A 88 11.41 -19.15 -2.63
C LYS A 88 11.61 -18.81 -1.14
N ILE A 89 12.84 -18.54 -0.74
CA ILE A 89 13.17 -18.22 0.67
C ILE A 89 12.61 -16.85 1.04
N ILE A 90 12.82 -15.86 0.17
CA ILE A 90 12.29 -14.51 0.36
C ILE A 90 10.77 -14.54 0.45
N ASN A 91 10.08 -15.29 -0.40
CA ASN A 91 8.63 -15.42 -0.35
C ASN A 91 8.11 -16.06 0.94
N HIS A 92 8.84 -17.04 1.52
CA HIS A 92 8.46 -17.63 2.82
C HIS A 92 8.62 -16.63 3.98
N ILE A 93 9.71 -15.89 3.97
CA ILE A 93 9.97 -14.83 4.96
C ILE A 93 8.92 -13.73 4.85
N LEU A 94 8.63 -13.27 3.65
CA LEU A 94 7.60 -12.25 3.38
C LEU A 94 6.20 -12.73 3.80
N LYS A 95 5.84 -14.00 3.48
CA LYS A 95 4.58 -14.59 3.93
C LYS A 95 4.44 -14.60 5.44
N PHE A 96 5.50 -14.96 6.15
CA PHE A 96 5.50 -14.97 7.62
C PHE A 96 5.26 -13.57 8.18
N PHE A 97 5.98 -12.57 7.69
CA PHE A 97 5.80 -11.19 8.13
C PHE A 97 4.43 -10.61 7.77
N PHE A 98 3.91 -10.90 6.57
CA PHE A 98 2.57 -10.48 6.18
C PHE A 98 1.47 -11.14 7.02
N SER A 99 1.66 -12.41 7.39
CA SER A 99 0.75 -13.11 8.27
C SER A 99 0.72 -12.51 9.67
N LEU A 100 1.88 -12.15 10.21
CA LEU A 100 1.98 -11.44 11.50
C LEU A 100 1.30 -10.07 11.42
N GLU A 101 1.61 -9.29 10.41
CA GLU A 101 1.06 -7.95 10.23
C GLU A 101 -0.48 -7.98 10.08
N SER A 102 -1.02 -8.97 9.35
CA SER A 102 -2.46 -9.14 9.16
C SER A 102 -3.22 -9.41 10.46
N MET A 103 -2.59 -10.03 11.45
CA MET A 103 -3.19 -10.23 12.79
C MET A 103 -3.36 -8.92 13.57
N PHE A 104 -2.47 -7.96 13.34
CA PHE A 104 -2.48 -6.69 14.06
C PHE A 104 -3.29 -5.60 13.35
N LEU A 105 -3.43 -5.66 12.04
CA LEU A 105 -4.16 -4.68 11.22
C LEU A 105 -5.58 -4.35 11.74
N PRO A 106 -6.40 -5.31 12.19
CA PRO A 106 -7.74 -5.00 12.71
C PRO A 106 -7.73 -4.26 14.04
N LYS A 107 -6.63 -4.33 14.80
CA LYS A 107 -6.52 -3.76 16.14
C LYS A 107 -5.74 -2.45 16.18
N PHE A 108 -4.80 -2.27 15.25
CA PHE A 108 -3.89 -1.13 15.21
C PHE A 108 -3.80 -0.57 13.79
N SER A 109 -3.77 0.76 13.68
CA SER A 109 -3.42 1.42 12.43
C SER A 109 -1.91 1.67 12.40
N PHE A 110 -1.26 1.22 11.34
CA PHE A 110 0.17 1.43 11.14
C PHE A 110 0.46 2.82 10.58
N PRO A 111 1.49 3.52 11.10
CA PRO A 111 1.80 4.89 10.70
C PRO A 111 2.52 4.99 9.33
N PHE A 112 3.09 3.90 8.83
CA PHE A 112 3.77 3.84 7.54
C PHE A 112 3.76 2.41 6.97
N GLY A 113 3.99 2.28 5.66
CA GLY A 113 4.02 0.99 4.96
C GLY A 113 4.05 1.18 3.45
N VAL A 114 4.22 0.11 2.70
CA VAL A 114 4.32 0.14 1.23
C VAL A 114 2.98 0.37 0.55
N SER A 115 1.89 0.07 1.25
CA SER A 115 0.52 0.18 0.74
C SER A 115 -0.40 0.83 1.76
N ILE A 116 -1.49 1.40 1.29
CA ILE A 116 -2.55 2.00 2.10
C ILE A 116 -3.79 1.13 1.98
N PHE A 117 -4.46 0.91 3.10
CA PHE A 117 -5.75 0.26 3.22
C PHE A 117 -6.75 1.23 3.83
N ILE A 118 -7.89 1.43 3.18
CA ILE A 118 -8.95 2.30 3.67
C ILE A 118 -10.30 1.59 3.58
N ILE A 119 -11.09 1.78 4.62
CA ILE A 119 -12.51 1.46 4.64
C ILE A 119 -13.27 2.78 4.78
N CYS A 120 -14.14 3.07 3.85
CA CYS A 120 -14.96 4.26 3.90
C CYS A 120 -16.43 3.91 3.59
N GLN A 121 -17.32 4.82 3.95
CA GLN A 121 -18.75 4.71 3.77
C GLN A 121 -19.26 5.96 3.04
N LYS A 122 -20.31 5.83 2.25
CA LYS A 122 -20.97 6.95 1.61
C LYS A 122 -21.44 7.95 2.67
N LYS A 123 -21.15 9.24 2.44
CA LYS A 123 -21.76 10.33 3.25
C LYS A 123 -23.24 10.38 2.96
N GLN A 124 -24.02 10.50 4.02
CA GLN A 124 -25.45 10.81 3.95
C GLN A 124 -25.64 12.28 3.60
#